data_c769a23f50e9a305bdac7e3e69893fa1
#
_entry.id   c769a23f50e9a305bdac7e3e69893fa1
#
_cell.length_a   1.000
_cell.length_b   1.000
_cell.length_c   1.000
_cell.angle_alpha   90.00
_cell.angle_beta   90.00
_cell.angle_gamma   90.00
#
_symmetry.space_group_name_H-M   'P 1'
#
loop_
_entity.id
_entity.type
_entity.pdbx_description
1 polymer ?
#
loop_
_entity_poly.entity_id
_entity_poly.type
_entity_poly.pdbx_seq_one_letter_code
_entity_poly.pdbx_strand_id
1 'polypeptide(L)'
;MAPRRTDHLEMEKKHLKVRAKVKQLKAEMRKIREDQRCIREEQIKLTTRFEEIERQCHELKQEVQMIAKQSAMTRLKMGVMLGVLKAREGGDLVQAATLTRFLGQIVAMEKANANLAQVKDEEDDP
;
A
#
# COMPACT_ATOMS: atom_id res chain seq x y z
N MET A 1 10.64 35.28 -72.07
CA MET A 1 11.63 34.64 -71.21
C MET A 1 11.54 35.02 -69.73
N ALA A 2 10.58 35.83 -69.38
CA ALA A 2 10.31 36.16 -67.97
C ALA A 2 9.71 34.99 -67.15
N PRO A 3 9.03 33.90 -67.70
CA PRO A 3 8.44 32.85 -66.89
C PRO A 3 9.45 31.95 -66.14
N ARG A 4 10.65 31.73 -66.67
CA ARG A 4 11.64 30.81 -66.08
C ARG A 4 12.31 31.37 -64.80
N ARG A 5 12.51 32.67 -64.67
CA ARG A 5 13.06 33.29 -63.46
C ARG A 5 12.04 33.31 -62.34
N THR A 6 10.78 33.56 -62.68
CA THR A 6 9.67 33.55 -61.71
C THR A 6 9.45 32.16 -61.15
N ASP A 7 9.53 31.13 -61.99
CA ASP A 7 9.39 29.72 -61.58
C ASP A 7 10.53 29.29 -60.67
N HIS A 8 11.76 29.69 -60.97
CA HIS A 8 12.94 29.40 -60.15
C HIS A 8 12.85 30.08 -58.77
N LEU A 9 12.46 31.31 -58.73
CA LEU A 9 12.23 32.06 -57.47
C LEU A 9 11.09 31.46 -56.64
N GLU A 10 10.02 31.00 -57.27
CA GLU A 10 8.95 30.33 -56.60
C GLU A 10 9.37 28.97 -56.02
N MET A 11 10.17 28.22 -56.75
CA MET A 11 10.74 26.96 -56.26
C MET A 11 11.67 27.18 -55.07
N GLU A 12 12.51 28.20 -55.09
CA GLU A 12 13.37 28.57 -53.96
C GLU A 12 12.57 28.97 -52.75
N LYS A 13 11.52 29.75 -52.91
CA LYS A 13 10.58 30.13 -51.83
C LYS A 13 9.91 28.91 -51.22
N LYS A 14 9.43 27.99 -52.05
CA LYS A 14 8.84 26.72 -51.60
C LYS A 14 9.85 25.87 -50.83
N HIS A 15 11.10 25.82 -51.33
CA HIS A 15 12.16 25.09 -50.66
C HIS A 15 12.52 25.66 -49.31
N LEU A 16 12.56 27.00 -49.18
CA LEU A 16 12.77 27.68 -47.89
C LEU A 16 11.62 27.44 -46.90
N LYS A 17 10.38 27.44 -47.40
CA LYS A 17 9.19 27.12 -46.56
C LYS A 17 9.27 25.68 -46.06
N VAL A 18 9.64 24.74 -46.89
CA VAL A 18 9.76 23.33 -46.50
C VAL A 18 10.87 23.17 -45.46
N ARG A 19 12.02 23.84 -45.66
CA ARG A 19 13.12 23.81 -44.66
C ARG A 19 12.66 24.37 -43.32
N ALA A 20 11.95 25.48 -43.33
CA ALA A 20 11.43 26.09 -42.11
C ALA A 20 10.45 25.14 -41.38
N LYS A 21 9.56 24.49 -42.12
CA LYS A 21 8.63 23.49 -41.58
C LYS A 21 9.34 22.27 -41.01
N VAL A 22 10.40 21.78 -41.71
CA VAL A 22 11.22 20.67 -41.25
C VAL A 22 11.91 21.00 -39.92
N LYS A 23 12.47 22.20 -39.80
CA LYS A 23 13.11 22.67 -38.57
C LYS A 23 12.10 22.75 -37.42
N GLN A 24 10.90 23.28 -37.71
CA GLN A 24 9.81 23.37 -36.73
C GLN A 24 9.37 22.01 -36.28
N LEU A 25 9.18 21.06 -37.21
CA LEU A 25 8.78 19.69 -36.91
C LEU A 25 9.85 18.97 -36.08
N LYS A 26 11.14 19.16 -36.40
CA LYS A 26 12.23 18.58 -35.59
C LYS A 26 12.23 19.12 -34.17
N ALA A 27 12.00 20.42 -33.99
CA ALA A 27 11.93 21.04 -32.68
C ALA A 27 10.72 20.51 -31.89
N GLU A 28 9.57 20.36 -32.55
CA GLU A 28 8.38 19.77 -31.94
C GLU A 28 8.59 18.30 -31.56
N MET A 29 9.26 17.53 -32.41
CA MET A 29 9.59 16.13 -32.11
C MET A 29 10.51 15.99 -30.90
N ARG A 30 11.48 16.87 -30.76
CA ARG A 30 12.36 16.91 -29.58
C ARG A 30 11.57 17.21 -28.32
N LYS A 31 10.66 18.16 -28.39
CA LYS A 31 9.78 18.53 -27.29
C LYS A 31 8.89 17.36 -26.90
N ILE A 32 8.30 16.69 -27.88
CA ILE A 32 7.46 15.51 -27.64
C ILE A 32 8.26 14.39 -26.97
N ARG A 33 9.46 14.13 -27.42
CA ARG A 33 10.34 13.12 -26.80
C ARG A 33 10.67 13.45 -25.36
N GLU A 34 10.96 14.71 -25.07
CA GLU A 34 11.23 15.18 -23.72
C GLU A 34 10.00 15.06 -22.84
N ASP A 35 8.83 15.44 -23.36
CA ASP A 35 7.56 15.30 -22.65
C ASP A 35 7.24 13.83 -22.37
N GLN A 36 7.49 12.94 -23.32
CA GLN A 36 7.32 11.51 -23.14
C GLN A 36 8.24 10.95 -22.06
N ARG A 37 9.49 11.42 -22.02
CA ARG A 37 10.45 11.02 -21.00
C ARG A 37 9.98 11.44 -19.61
N CYS A 38 9.52 12.69 -19.50
CA CYS A 38 8.96 13.22 -18.24
C CYS A 38 7.73 12.44 -17.78
N ILE A 39 6.84 12.10 -18.71
CA ILE A 39 5.64 11.31 -18.43
C ILE A 39 6.01 9.92 -17.89
N ARG A 40 6.98 9.26 -18.52
CA ARG A 40 7.46 7.95 -18.07
C ARG A 40 8.05 8.01 -16.66
N GLU A 41 8.86 9.03 -16.38
CA GLU A 41 9.42 9.24 -15.04
C GLU A 41 8.33 9.46 -14.00
N GLU A 42 7.33 10.28 -14.33
CA GLU A 42 6.18 10.51 -13.45
C GLU A 42 5.35 9.24 -13.23
N GLN A 43 5.16 8.44 -14.28
CA GLN A 43 4.44 7.15 -14.17
C GLN A 43 5.16 6.18 -13.24
N ILE A 44 6.49 6.12 -13.34
CA ILE A 44 7.30 5.26 -12.46
C ILE A 44 7.17 5.72 -11.01
N LYS A 45 7.23 7.02 -10.76
CA LYS A 45 7.06 7.60 -9.41
C LYS A 45 5.68 7.30 -8.85
N LEU A 46 4.63 7.44 -9.67
CA LEU A 46 3.26 7.16 -9.27
C LEU A 46 3.07 5.67 -8.94
N THR A 47 3.62 4.79 -9.77
CA THR A 47 3.55 3.35 -9.54
C THR A 47 4.22 2.98 -8.22
N THR A 48 5.39 3.54 -7.94
CA THR A 48 6.12 3.33 -6.70
C THR A 48 5.31 3.80 -5.48
N ARG A 49 4.66 4.97 -5.60
CA ARG A 49 3.79 5.50 -4.53
C ARG A 49 2.57 4.62 -4.30
N PHE A 50 1.95 4.12 -5.37
CA PHE A 50 0.81 3.20 -5.26
C PHE A 50 1.19 1.91 -4.56
N GLU A 51 2.33 1.33 -4.91
CA GLU A 51 2.85 0.13 -4.26
C GLU A 51 3.08 0.36 -2.77
N GLU A 52 3.67 1.49 -2.41
CA GLU A 52 3.90 1.88 -1.02
C GLU A 52 2.60 2.06 -0.25
N ILE A 53 1.60 2.71 -0.84
CA ILE A 53 0.28 2.90 -0.25
C ILE A 53 -0.41 1.55 -0.04
N GLU A 54 -0.35 0.66 -1.03
CA GLU A 54 -0.92 -0.69 -0.91
C GLU A 54 -0.27 -1.46 0.23
N ARG A 55 1.05 -1.39 0.35
CA ARG A 55 1.80 -2.02 1.44
C ARG A 55 1.35 -1.47 2.80
N GLN A 56 1.28 -0.15 2.94
CA GLN A 56 0.83 0.50 4.17
C GLN A 56 -0.61 0.15 4.52
N CYS A 57 -1.49 0.12 3.53
CA CYS A 57 -2.89 -0.30 3.74
C CYS A 57 -2.99 -1.74 4.21
N HIS A 58 -2.18 -2.62 3.64
CA HIS A 58 -2.14 -4.02 4.05
C HIS A 58 -1.65 -4.17 5.50
N GLU A 59 -0.58 -3.45 5.87
CA GLU A 59 -0.06 -3.41 7.24
C GLU A 59 -1.10 -2.89 8.23
N LEU A 60 -1.81 -1.80 7.87
CA LEU A 60 -2.87 -1.24 8.70
C LEU A 60 -4.01 -2.23 8.91
N LYS A 61 -4.42 -2.95 7.86
CA LYS A 61 -5.45 -3.99 7.97
C LYS A 61 -5.03 -5.08 8.94
N GLN A 62 -3.77 -5.51 8.87
CA GLN A 62 -3.23 -6.52 9.78
C GLN A 62 -3.23 -6.01 11.23
N GLU A 63 -2.79 -4.77 11.44
CA GLU A 63 -2.81 -4.14 12.78
C GLU A 63 -4.21 -4.03 13.35
N VAL A 64 -5.17 -3.59 12.52
CA VAL A 64 -6.58 -3.50 12.94
C VAL A 64 -7.12 -4.86 13.33
N GLN A 65 -6.80 -5.91 12.55
CA GLN A 65 -7.22 -7.28 12.88
C GLN A 65 -6.59 -7.76 14.18
N MET A 66 -5.30 -7.48 14.41
CA MET A 66 -4.63 -7.81 15.66
C MET A 66 -5.26 -7.11 16.85
N ILE A 67 -5.53 -5.81 16.74
CA ILE A 67 -6.16 -5.02 17.78
C ILE A 67 -7.56 -5.55 18.09
N ALA A 68 -8.35 -5.89 17.05
CA ALA A 68 -9.67 -6.47 17.20
C ALA A 68 -9.62 -7.81 17.96
N LYS A 69 -8.68 -8.68 17.60
CA LYS A 69 -8.47 -9.97 18.30
C LYS A 69 -8.07 -9.76 19.76
N GLN A 70 -7.12 -8.88 20.01
CA GLN A 70 -6.66 -8.57 21.37
C GLN A 70 -7.79 -7.98 22.21
N SER A 71 -8.59 -7.08 21.64
CA SER A 71 -9.76 -6.49 22.32
C SER A 71 -10.80 -7.54 22.64
N ALA A 72 -11.09 -8.44 21.71
CA ALA A 72 -12.04 -9.55 21.93
C ALA A 72 -11.55 -10.48 23.04
N MET A 73 -10.26 -10.82 23.04
CA MET A 73 -9.68 -11.66 24.10
C MET A 73 -9.69 -10.97 25.45
N THR A 74 -9.41 -9.68 25.50
CA THR A 74 -9.49 -8.91 26.75
C THR A 74 -10.90 -8.88 27.31
N ARG A 75 -11.90 -8.66 26.44
CA ARG A 75 -13.33 -8.70 26.83
C ARG A 75 -13.71 -10.07 27.36
N LEU A 76 -13.26 -11.13 26.70
CA LEU A 76 -13.53 -12.51 27.15
C LEU A 76 -12.92 -12.77 28.53
N LYS A 77 -11.66 -12.38 28.74
CA LYS A 77 -10.99 -12.52 30.03
C LYS A 77 -11.71 -11.76 31.12
N MET A 78 -12.09 -10.51 30.85
CA MET A 78 -12.84 -9.69 31.83
C MET A 78 -14.20 -10.29 32.14
N GLY A 79 -14.90 -10.81 31.13
CA GLY A 79 -16.18 -11.50 31.32
C GLY A 79 -16.05 -12.73 32.21
N VAL A 80 -15.00 -13.54 31.99
CA VAL A 80 -14.73 -14.72 32.81
C VAL A 80 -14.37 -14.33 34.24
N MET A 81 -13.57 -13.28 34.42
CA MET A 81 -13.22 -12.76 35.76
C MET A 81 -14.46 -12.31 36.52
N LEU A 82 -15.38 -11.59 35.87
CA LEU A 82 -16.63 -11.18 36.46
C LEU A 82 -17.52 -12.40 36.84
N GLY A 83 -17.51 -13.42 35.96
CA GLY A 83 -18.18 -14.68 36.22
C GLY A 83 -17.65 -15.38 37.47
N VAL A 84 -16.32 -15.40 37.65
CA VAL A 84 -15.68 -15.95 38.86
C VAL A 84 -16.12 -15.19 40.10
N LEU A 85 -16.10 -13.85 40.05
CA LEU A 85 -16.53 -13.01 41.18
C LEU A 85 -18.02 -13.27 41.55
N LYS A 86 -18.88 -13.33 40.56
CA LYS A 86 -20.33 -13.61 40.77
C LYS A 86 -20.56 -15.01 41.37
N ALA A 87 -19.80 -16.01 40.87
CA ALA A 87 -19.89 -17.37 41.40
C ALA A 87 -19.44 -17.43 42.85
N ARG A 88 -18.39 -16.73 43.22
CA ARG A 88 -17.89 -16.63 44.61
C ARG A 88 -18.91 -15.93 45.51
N GLU A 89 -19.48 -14.83 45.05
CA GLU A 89 -20.52 -14.09 45.81
C GLU A 89 -21.74 -14.94 46.02
N GLY A 90 -22.14 -15.74 45.02
CA GLY A 90 -23.26 -16.66 45.11
C GLY A 90 -22.99 -17.95 45.87
N GLY A 91 -21.78 -18.18 46.32
CA GLY A 91 -21.38 -19.38 47.05
C GLY A 91 -21.15 -20.61 46.18
N ASP A 92 -21.17 -20.50 44.86
CA ASP A 92 -20.91 -21.60 43.92
C ASP A 92 -19.42 -21.74 43.64
N LEU A 93 -18.73 -22.43 44.55
CA LEU A 93 -17.28 -22.61 44.45
C LEU A 93 -16.87 -23.54 43.29
N VAL A 94 -17.73 -24.49 42.91
CA VAL A 94 -17.46 -25.40 41.79
C VAL A 94 -17.43 -24.62 40.48
N GLN A 95 -18.41 -23.75 40.26
CA GLN A 95 -18.47 -22.90 39.06
C GLN A 95 -17.29 -21.91 39.04
N ALA A 96 -16.95 -21.31 40.18
CA ALA A 96 -15.80 -20.40 40.31
C ALA A 96 -14.49 -21.12 39.91
N ALA A 97 -14.29 -22.34 40.39
CA ALA A 97 -13.11 -23.14 40.07
C ALA A 97 -13.07 -23.49 38.59
N THR A 98 -14.18 -23.85 37.97
CA THR A 98 -14.30 -24.17 36.54
C THR A 98 -13.97 -22.96 35.68
N LEU A 99 -14.50 -21.77 35.99
CA LEU A 99 -14.25 -20.53 35.30
C LEU A 99 -12.79 -20.08 35.46
N THR A 100 -12.18 -20.25 36.64
CA THR A 100 -10.80 -19.95 36.89
C THR A 100 -9.86 -20.84 36.04
N ARG A 101 -10.21 -22.12 35.92
CA ARG A 101 -9.45 -23.05 35.04
C ARG A 101 -9.58 -22.64 33.60
N PHE A 102 -10.76 -22.25 33.13
CA PHE A 102 -11.01 -21.75 31.79
C PHE A 102 -10.18 -20.48 31.51
N LEU A 103 -10.12 -19.54 32.44
CA LEU A 103 -9.30 -18.34 32.35
C LEU A 103 -7.82 -18.68 32.20
N GLY A 104 -7.33 -19.65 32.97
CA GLY A 104 -5.95 -20.14 32.86
C GLY A 104 -5.64 -20.72 31.50
N GLN A 105 -6.58 -21.44 30.90
CA GLN A 105 -6.44 -21.97 29.54
C GLN A 105 -6.37 -20.85 28.49
N ILE A 106 -7.20 -19.81 28.61
CA ILE A 106 -7.19 -18.65 27.72
C ILE A 106 -5.82 -17.95 27.78
N VAL A 107 -5.29 -17.70 28.98
CA VAL A 107 -4.00 -17.07 29.19
C VAL A 107 -2.87 -17.92 28.60
N ALA A 108 -2.92 -19.24 28.78
CA ALA A 108 -1.94 -20.15 28.20
C ALA A 108 -1.95 -20.12 26.66
N MET A 109 -3.15 -20.07 26.05
CA MET A 109 -3.30 -19.96 24.60
C MET A 109 -2.72 -18.62 24.09
N GLU A 110 -2.95 -17.52 24.78
CA GLU A 110 -2.39 -16.21 24.40
C GLU A 110 -0.86 -16.23 24.44
N LYS A 111 -0.26 -16.82 25.48
CA LYS A 111 1.20 -16.94 25.59
C LYS A 111 1.77 -17.81 24.47
N ALA A 112 1.11 -18.91 24.12
CA ALA A 112 1.52 -19.77 23.03
C ALA A 112 1.49 -19.05 21.69
N ASN A 113 0.42 -18.30 21.43
CA ASN A 113 0.29 -17.49 20.20
C ASN A 113 1.32 -16.35 20.13
N ALA A 114 1.61 -15.69 21.24
CA ALA A 114 2.63 -14.66 21.31
C ALA A 114 4.03 -15.23 21.03
N ASN A 115 4.35 -16.41 21.56
CA ASN A 115 5.62 -17.10 21.30
C ASN A 115 5.74 -17.51 19.83
N LEU A 116 4.67 -18.00 19.22
CA LEU A 116 4.65 -18.36 17.79
C LEU A 116 4.86 -17.14 16.91
N ALA A 117 4.26 -16.00 17.25
CA ALA A 117 4.44 -14.73 16.53
C ALA A 117 5.88 -14.24 16.62
N GLN A 118 6.53 -14.35 17.79
CA GLN A 118 7.94 -13.99 17.97
C GLN A 118 8.87 -14.87 17.14
N VAL A 119 8.63 -16.18 17.13
CA VAL A 119 9.43 -17.13 16.34
C VAL A 119 9.31 -16.82 14.83
N LYS A 120 8.13 -16.41 14.39
CA LYS A 120 7.89 -16.03 13.00
C LYS A 120 8.66 -14.78 12.60
N ASP A 121 8.72 -13.78 13.48
CA ASP A 121 9.47 -12.55 13.24
C ASP A 121 10.99 -12.80 13.22
N GLU A 122 11.49 -13.72 14.03
CA GLU A 122 12.91 -14.12 14.04
C GLU A 122 13.31 -14.89 12.77
N GLU A 123 12.40 -15.69 12.20
CA GLU A 123 12.64 -16.42 10.95
C GLU A 123 12.65 -15.53 9.72
N ASP A 124 11.87 -14.45 9.73
CA ASP A 124 11.78 -13.49 8.63
C ASP A 124 12.92 -12.46 8.64
N ASP A 125 13.73 -12.40 9.69
CA ASP A 125 14.89 -11.50 9.78
C ASP A 125 16.11 -12.17 9.11
N PRO A 126 16.68 -11.57 8.01
CA PRO A 126 17.82 -12.18 7.30
C PRO A 126 19.11 -12.18 8.12
#